data_e2f05a0cdfba056a7c2371b9db164c49
#
_entry.id   e2f05a0cdfba056a7c2371b9db164c49
#
_cell.length_a   1.000
_cell.length_b   1.000
_cell.length_c   1.000
_cell.angle_alpha   90.00
_cell.angle_beta   90.00
_cell.angle_gamma   90.00
#
_symmetry.space_group_name_H-M   'P 1'
#
loop_
_entity.id
_entity.type
_entity.pdbx_description
1 polymer ?
#
loop_
_entity_poly.entity_id
_entity_poly.type
_entity_poly.pdbx_seq_one_letter_code
_entity_poly.pdbx_strand_id
1 'polypeptide(L)'
;MKDAIFQFPTDGTPAECEQIKCGHINETYLITTDTGAKYVLQWVNQYVFPNVDAIMGNMSAISAYLRRQNERMSMISYIDTRDGRNYYDDGEGGCWRTYRFVDNSICLQSAETPSDFYESARARDERGSRRGRTGGLRR
;
A
#
# COMPACT_ATOMS: atom_id res chain seq x y z
N MET A 1 15.66 -4.18 -14.10
CA MET A 1 15.01 -4.60 -12.85
C MET A 1 15.37 -3.61 -11.76
N LYS A 2 14.47 -3.28 -10.85
CA LYS A 2 14.81 -2.46 -9.68
C LYS A 2 15.31 -3.38 -8.57
N ASP A 3 16.56 -3.28 -8.21
CA ASP A 3 17.25 -4.21 -7.31
C ASP A 3 16.68 -4.20 -5.89
N ALA A 4 16.04 -3.11 -5.50
CA ALA A 4 15.35 -3.00 -4.21
C ALA A 4 14.32 -4.11 -3.95
N ILE A 5 13.70 -4.69 -5.00
CA ILE A 5 12.71 -5.77 -4.81
C ILE A 5 13.30 -7.02 -4.17
N PHE A 6 14.59 -7.31 -4.40
CA PHE A 6 15.26 -8.47 -3.83
C PHE A 6 15.46 -8.39 -2.32
N GLN A 7 15.26 -7.22 -1.72
CA GLN A 7 15.29 -7.03 -0.28
C GLN A 7 14.00 -7.50 0.40
N PHE A 8 12.95 -7.76 -0.37
CA PHE A 8 11.66 -8.20 0.14
C PHE A 8 11.42 -9.69 -0.15
N PRO A 9 10.73 -10.40 0.74
CA PRO A 9 10.31 -11.78 0.47
C PRO A 9 9.18 -11.77 -0.58
N THR A 10 9.39 -12.49 -1.66
CA THR A 10 8.40 -12.67 -2.74
C THR A 10 8.15 -14.15 -2.97
N ASP A 11 6.95 -14.50 -3.45
CA ASP A 11 6.66 -15.84 -3.94
C ASP A 11 7.26 -15.96 -5.34
N GLY A 12 8.32 -16.73 -5.47
CA GLY A 12 9.12 -16.84 -6.67
C GLY A 12 10.17 -15.74 -6.83
N THR A 13 10.88 -15.79 -7.94
CA THR A 13 11.94 -14.86 -8.26
C THR A 13 11.41 -13.71 -9.12
N PRO A 14 11.67 -12.45 -8.78
CA PRO A 14 11.31 -11.33 -9.64
C PRO A 14 11.88 -11.47 -11.06
N ALA A 15 11.00 -11.51 -12.06
CA ALA A 15 11.35 -11.75 -13.46
C ALA A 15 11.07 -10.54 -14.36
N GLU A 16 9.96 -9.83 -14.12
CA GLU A 16 9.55 -8.68 -14.92
C GLU A 16 9.36 -7.45 -14.04
N CYS A 17 9.64 -6.27 -14.60
CA CYS A 17 9.48 -4.98 -13.92
C CYS A 17 8.95 -3.95 -14.92
N GLU A 18 7.74 -3.47 -14.68
CA GLU A 18 7.07 -2.46 -15.50
C GLU A 18 6.78 -1.22 -14.65
N GLN A 19 7.10 -0.05 -15.17
CA GLN A 19 6.76 1.20 -14.49
C GLN A 19 5.28 1.54 -14.67
N ILE A 20 4.57 1.72 -13.57
CA ILE A 20 3.18 2.21 -13.58
C ILE A 20 3.21 3.73 -13.56
N LYS A 21 2.76 4.34 -14.65
CA LYS A 21 2.71 5.81 -14.80
C LYS A 21 1.44 6.42 -14.18
N CYS A 22 0.92 5.82 -13.11
CA CYS A 22 -0.24 6.32 -12.38
C CYS A 22 0.23 6.91 -11.05
N GLY A 23 -0.07 8.19 -10.83
CA GLY A 23 0.40 8.94 -9.67
C GLY A 23 1.61 9.82 -9.97
N HIS A 24 1.72 10.96 -9.27
CA HIS A 24 2.73 11.99 -9.56
C HIS A 24 3.73 12.18 -8.41
N ILE A 25 3.57 11.45 -7.31
CA ILE A 25 4.36 11.66 -6.09
C ILE A 25 5.45 10.60 -5.95
N ASN A 26 5.06 9.34 -6.02
CA ASN A 26 5.95 8.20 -5.88
C ASN A 26 6.19 7.52 -7.22
N GLU A 27 7.39 7.01 -7.45
CA GLU A 27 7.60 6.10 -8.57
C GLU A 27 7.07 4.71 -8.21
N THR A 28 6.28 4.14 -9.10
CA THR A 28 5.60 2.87 -8.85
C THR A 28 5.92 1.88 -9.96
N TYR A 29 6.22 0.65 -9.58
CA TYR A 29 6.59 -0.44 -10.47
C TYR A 29 5.75 -1.68 -10.18
N LEU A 30 5.25 -2.32 -11.24
CA LEU A 30 4.67 -3.65 -11.17
C LEU A 30 5.79 -4.66 -11.34
N ILE A 31 5.92 -5.55 -10.39
CA ILE A 31 6.88 -6.66 -10.42
C ILE A 31 6.11 -7.95 -10.62
N THR A 32 6.47 -8.74 -11.60
CA THR A 32 5.94 -10.09 -11.81
C THR A 32 7.05 -11.10 -11.56
N THR A 33 6.76 -12.12 -10.78
CA THR A 33 7.70 -13.22 -10.49
C THR A 33 7.56 -14.35 -11.51
N ASP A 34 8.52 -15.26 -11.52
CA ASP A 34 8.51 -16.49 -12.33
C ASP A 34 7.35 -17.44 -11.99
N THR A 35 6.77 -17.31 -10.82
CA THR A 35 5.55 -18.05 -10.41
C THR A 35 4.25 -17.35 -10.83
N GLY A 36 4.33 -16.14 -11.42
CA GLY A 36 3.18 -15.32 -11.79
C GLY A 36 2.63 -14.47 -10.64
N ALA A 37 3.25 -14.49 -9.46
CA ALA A 37 2.86 -13.60 -8.36
C ALA A 37 3.22 -12.15 -8.70
N LYS A 38 2.34 -11.21 -8.34
CA LYS A 38 2.50 -9.79 -8.65
C LYS A 38 2.64 -8.95 -7.40
N TYR A 39 3.55 -7.99 -7.47
CA TYR A 39 3.86 -7.05 -6.41
C TYR A 39 3.92 -5.63 -6.94
N VAL A 40 3.63 -4.67 -6.08
CA VAL A 40 3.87 -3.26 -6.36
C VAL A 40 5.06 -2.82 -5.54
N LEU A 41 6.10 -2.35 -6.21
CA LEU A 41 7.28 -1.74 -5.61
C LEU A 41 7.19 -0.23 -5.79
N GLN A 42 7.33 0.52 -4.71
CA GLN A 42 7.29 1.98 -4.75
C GLN A 42 8.57 2.60 -4.19
N TRP A 43 9.12 3.53 -4.95
CA TRP A 43 10.08 4.50 -4.43
C TRP A 43 9.32 5.64 -3.76
N VAL A 44 9.60 5.87 -2.47
CA VAL A 44 8.96 6.91 -1.68
C VAL A 44 9.69 8.23 -1.90
N ASN A 45 8.98 9.22 -2.41
CA ASN A 45 9.52 10.55 -2.63
C ASN A 45 9.75 11.27 -1.29
N GLN A 46 10.98 11.27 -0.80
CA GLN A 46 11.36 11.87 0.48
C GLN A 46 11.27 13.40 0.48
N TYR A 47 11.24 14.02 -0.70
CA TYR A 47 11.01 15.47 -0.80
C TYR A 47 9.59 15.83 -0.36
N VAL A 48 8.62 14.98 -0.68
CA VAL A 48 7.22 15.13 -0.25
C VAL A 48 6.99 14.51 1.13
N PHE A 49 7.68 13.41 1.41
CA PHE A 49 7.57 12.64 2.64
C PHE A 49 8.92 12.55 3.38
N PRO A 50 9.34 13.62 4.05
CA PRO A 50 10.70 13.70 4.62
C PRO A 50 10.94 12.74 5.79
N ASN A 51 9.88 12.23 6.41
CA ASN A 51 9.98 11.27 7.53
C ASN A 51 9.32 9.94 7.14
N VAL A 52 10.07 9.09 6.45
CA VAL A 52 9.59 7.77 5.99
C VAL A 52 9.30 6.86 7.17
N ASP A 53 10.10 6.90 8.24
CA ASP A 53 9.86 6.10 9.46
C ASP A 53 8.49 6.38 10.07
N ALA A 54 8.13 7.66 10.21
CA ALA A 54 6.84 8.03 10.76
C ALA A 54 5.67 7.56 9.89
N ILE A 55 5.81 7.70 8.57
CA ILE A 55 4.77 7.25 7.63
C ILE A 55 4.61 5.74 7.67
N MET A 56 5.70 5.00 7.60
CA MET A 56 5.66 3.54 7.61
C MET A 56 5.23 3.00 8.97
N GLY A 57 5.62 3.65 10.06
CA GLY A 57 5.13 3.34 11.41
C GLY A 57 3.62 3.53 11.53
N ASN A 58 3.08 4.63 11.04
CA ASN A 58 1.64 4.89 11.00
C ASN A 58 0.90 3.87 10.14
N MET A 59 1.42 3.52 8.96
CA MET A 59 0.81 2.51 8.08
C MET A 59 0.78 1.14 8.74
N SER A 60 1.85 0.75 9.43
CA SER A 60 1.91 -0.51 10.19
C SER A 60 0.90 -0.53 11.34
N ALA A 61 0.80 0.55 12.11
CA ALA A 61 -0.15 0.67 13.21
C ALA A 61 -1.61 0.62 12.73
N ILE A 62 -1.94 1.33 11.64
CA ILE A 62 -3.27 1.31 11.03
C ILE A 62 -3.60 -0.09 10.52
N SER A 63 -2.67 -0.74 9.82
CA SER A 63 -2.84 -2.09 9.30
C SER A 63 -3.08 -3.10 10.43
N ALA A 64 -2.33 -3.01 11.52
CA ALA A 64 -2.49 -3.87 12.69
C ALA A 64 -3.85 -3.63 13.37
N TYR A 65 -4.25 -2.37 13.54
CA TYR A 65 -5.55 -2.02 14.11
C TYR A 65 -6.71 -2.57 13.28
N LEU A 66 -6.68 -2.41 11.97
CA LEU A 66 -7.78 -2.83 11.09
C LEU A 66 -7.89 -4.35 10.99
N ARG A 67 -6.78 -5.08 11.00
CA ARG A 67 -6.80 -6.55 11.09
C ARG A 67 -7.50 -7.06 12.35
N ARG A 68 -7.33 -6.37 13.48
CA ARG A 68 -8.02 -6.72 14.74
C ARG A 68 -9.51 -6.45 14.70
N GLN A 69 -9.95 -5.45 13.92
CA GLN A 69 -11.36 -5.04 13.89
C GLN A 69 -12.18 -5.86 12.89
N ASN A 70 -11.60 -6.27 11.78
CA ASN A 70 -12.32 -7.03 10.77
C ASN A 70 -11.40 -7.66 9.73
N GLU A 71 -11.42 -8.98 9.65
CA GLU A 71 -10.67 -9.78 8.68
C GLU A 71 -11.10 -9.56 7.22
N ARG A 72 -12.28 -8.95 6.99
CA ARG A 72 -12.84 -8.72 5.65
C ARG A 72 -12.43 -7.42 4.98
N MET A 73 -11.73 -6.52 5.67
CA MET A 73 -11.23 -5.31 5.03
C MET A 73 -9.97 -5.63 4.23
N SER A 74 -10.11 -5.67 2.91
CA SER A 74 -8.97 -5.71 2.00
C SER A 74 -8.23 -4.36 2.08
N MET A 75 -7.10 -4.35 2.79
CA MET A 75 -6.20 -3.21 2.82
C MET A 75 -4.89 -3.57 2.16
N ILE A 76 -4.27 -2.57 1.55
CA ILE A 76 -2.87 -2.66 1.15
C ILE A 76 -2.05 -2.96 2.41
N SER A 77 -1.42 -4.13 2.44
CA SER A 77 -0.52 -4.54 3.51
C SER A 77 0.91 -4.52 2.97
N TYR A 78 1.72 -3.61 3.49
CA TYR A 78 3.14 -3.56 3.14
C TYR A 78 3.84 -4.80 3.66
N ILE A 79 4.80 -5.27 2.87
CA ILE A 79 5.61 -6.45 3.16
C ILE A 79 6.92 -5.96 3.77
N ASP A 80 7.28 -6.53 4.92
CA ASP A 80 8.55 -6.22 5.56
C ASP A 80 9.72 -6.78 4.73
N THR A 81 10.85 -6.13 4.80
CA THR A 81 12.10 -6.59 4.21
C THR A 81 12.55 -7.92 4.84
N ARG A 82 13.50 -8.60 4.21
CA ARG A 82 14.05 -9.87 4.73
C ARG A 82 14.74 -9.72 6.08
N ASP A 83 15.21 -8.52 6.42
CA ASP A 83 15.78 -8.18 7.73
C ASP A 83 14.74 -7.58 8.72
N GLY A 84 13.43 -7.64 8.37
CA GLY A 84 12.33 -7.30 9.26
C GLY A 84 12.01 -5.82 9.38
N ARG A 85 12.49 -4.98 8.44
CA ARG A 85 12.14 -3.56 8.39
C ARG A 85 10.92 -3.34 7.50
N ASN A 86 10.12 -2.33 7.79
CA ASN A 86 8.92 -2.02 7.04
C ASN A 86 9.15 -1.24 5.72
N TYR A 87 10.39 -0.90 5.43
CA TYR A 87 10.86 -0.35 4.14
C TYR A 87 12.36 -0.62 3.98
N TYR A 88 12.86 -0.49 2.77
CA TYR A 88 14.28 -0.63 2.44
C TYR A 88 14.86 0.74 2.11
N ASP A 89 15.95 1.11 2.78
CA ASP A 89 16.77 2.28 2.47
C ASP A 89 18.02 1.79 1.72
N ASP A 90 18.24 2.29 0.51
CA ASP A 90 19.38 1.91 -0.33
C ASP A 90 20.69 2.64 0.06
N GLY A 91 20.64 3.56 1.02
CA GLY A 91 21.78 4.34 1.48
C GLY A 91 22.19 5.48 0.53
N GLU A 92 21.54 5.61 -0.61
CA GLU A 92 21.77 6.66 -1.62
C GLU A 92 20.60 7.66 -1.69
N GLY A 93 19.73 7.62 -0.70
CA GLY A 93 18.54 8.46 -0.57
C GLY A 93 17.29 7.85 -1.21
N GLY A 94 17.33 6.58 -1.56
CA GLY A 94 16.17 5.83 -2.05
C GLY A 94 15.50 5.03 -0.93
N CYS A 95 14.24 5.35 -0.62
CA CYS A 95 13.41 4.56 0.27
C CYS A 95 12.37 3.78 -0.52
N TRP A 96 12.36 2.46 -0.33
CA TRP A 96 11.54 1.53 -1.10
C TRP A 96 10.61 0.75 -0.19
N ARG A 97 9.36 0.58 -0.64
CA ARG A 97 8.36 -0.27 0.02
C ARG A 97 7.64 -1.14 -0.99
N THR A 98 7.12 -2.27 -0.56
CA THR A 98 6.38 -3.18 -1.44
C THR A 98 5.12 -3.72 -0.78
N TYR A 99 4.16 -4.11 -1.61
CA TYR A 99 2.95 -4.81 -1.22
C TYR A 99 2.47 -5.73 -2.35
N ARG A 100 1.63 -6.71 -2.03
CA ARG A 100 1.03 -7.56 -3.07
C ARG A 100 0.13 -6.74 -3.97
N PHE A 101 0.20 -6.99 -5.25
CA PHE A 101 -0.73 -6.40 -6.21
C PHE A 101 -2.17 -6.83 -5.86
N VAL A 102 -3.10 -5.90 -5.94
CA VAL A 102 -4.53 -6.16 -5.71
C VAL A 102 -5.19 -6.40 -7.06
N ASP A 103 -5.50 -7.65 -7.35
CA ASP A 103 -6.18 -8.03 -8.58
C ASP A 103 -7.57 -7.38 -8.67
N ASN A 104 -8.01 -7.14 -9.89
CA ASN A 104 -9.30 -6.50 -10.18
C ASN A 104 -9.49 -5.12 -9.52
N SER A 105 -8.40 -4.44 -9.20
CA SER A 105 -8.41 -3.06 -8.74
C SER A 105 -8.21 -2.10 -9.92
N ILE A 106 -8.83 -0.93 -9.82
CA ILE A 106 -8.60 0.18 -10.74
C ILE A 106 -8.00 1.36 -9.98
N CYS A 107 -7.06 2.06 -10.62
CA CYS A 107 -6.52 3.31 -10.10
C CYS A 107 -7.10 4.46 -10.93
N LEU A 108 -7.97 5.24 -10.32
CA LEU A 108 -8.52 6.44 -10.95
C LEU A 108 -7.60 7.63 -10.65
N GLN A 109 -7.13 8.31 -11.68
CA GLN A 109 -6.35 9.55 -11.52
C GLN A 109 -7.26 10.73 -11.15
N SER A 110 -8.49 10.71 -11.65
CA SER A 110 -9.54 11.65 -11.32
C SER A 110 -10.88 10.93 -11.37
N ALA A 111 -11.88 11.45 -10.64
CA ALA A 111 -13.24 10.98 -10.78
C ALA A 111 -13.85 11.63 -12.03
N GLU A 112 -14.13 10.84 -13.05
CA GLU A 112 -14.66 11.32 -14.35
C GLU A 112 -16.18 11.23 -14.42
N THR A 113 -16.75 10.35 -13.61
CA THR A 113 -18.21 10.13 -13.57
C THR A 113 -18.78 10.38 -12.17
N PRO A 114 -20.09 10.71 -12.07
CA PRO A 114 -20.77 10.78 -10.76
C PRO A 114 -20.65 9.48 -9.95
N SER A 115 -20.59 8.32 -10.63
CA SER A 115 -20.38 7.02 -9.98
C SER A 115 -19.02 6.93 -9.30
N ASP A 116 -17.96 7.44 -9.92
CA ASP A 116 -16.61 7.44 -9.34
C ASP A 116 -16.55 8.26 -8.06
N PHE A 117 -17.23 9.41 -8.05
CA PHE A 117 -17.38 10.23 -6.84
C PHE A 117 -18.14 9.49 -5.75
N TYR A 118 -19.25 8.86 -6.10
CA TYR A 118 -20.07 8.11 -5.16
C TYR A 118 -19.33 6.95 -4.52
N GLU A 119 -18.63 6.12 -5.32
CA GLU A 119 -17.86 4.99 -4.81
C GLU A 119 -16.68 5.43 -3.96
N SER A 120 -16.01 6.53 -4.33
CA SER A 120 -14.93 7.12 -3.52
C SER A 120 -15.43 7.63 -2.17
N ALA A 121 -16.59 8.29 -2.16
CA ALA A 121 -17.24 8.77 -0.95
C ALA A 121 -17.73 7.62 -0.06
N ARG A 122 -18.33 6.59 -0.66
CA ARG A 122 -18.82 5.39 0.02
C ARG A 122 -17.68 4.62 0.70
N ALA A 123 -16.56 4.43 -0.01
CA ALA A 123 -15.37 3.78 0.56
C ALA A 123 -14.82 4.55 1.78
N ARG A 124 -15.01 5.87 1.81
CA ARG A 124 -14.63 6.74 2.94
C ARG A 124 -15.62 6.62 4.09
N ASP A 125 -16.92 6.58 3.81
CA ASP A 125 -17.98 6.50 4.82
C ASP A 125 -18.02 5.15 5.53
N GLU A 126 -17.80 4.06 4.83
CA GLU A 126 -17.70 2.73 5.42
C GLU A 126 -16.51 2.63 6.41
N ARG A 127 -15.46 3.43 6.23
CA ARG A 127 -14.37 3.60 7.19
C ARG A 127 -14.72 4.51 8.35
N GLY A 128 -15.57 5.52 8.15
CA GLY A 128 -15.98 6.50 9.17
C GLY A 128 -17.16 6.05 10.04
N SER A 129 -18.14 5.39 9.45
CA SER A 129 -19.38 4.98 10.10
C SER A 129 -19.19 3.94 11.23
N ARG A 130 -18.06 3.25 11.25
CA ARG A 130 -17.73 2.30 12.33
C ARG A 130 -17.20 2.96 13.62
N ARG A 131 -16.88 4.26 13.60
CA ARG A 131 -16.48 5.02 14.79
C ARG A 131 -17.66 5.42 15.69
N GLY A 132 -18.89 5.35 15.22
CA GLY A 132 -20.08 5.88 15.88
C GLY A 132 -20.93 4.89 16.68
N ARG A 133 -20.57 3.61 16.79
CA ARG A 133 -21.41 2.56 17.38
C ARG A 133 -20.90 1.96 18.70
N THR A 134 -20.29 2.75 19.55
CA THR A 134 -20.05 2.35 20.94
C THR A 134 -20.46 3.49 21.86
N GLY A 135 -21.76 3.54 22.17
CA GLY A 135 -22.31 4.56 23.07
C GLY A 135 -23.82 4.39 23.30
N GLY A 136 -24.27 3.17 23.49
CA GLY A 136 -25.63 2.89 23.99
C GLY A 136 -25.56 2.65 25.49
N LEU A 137 -25.66 3.71 26.30
CA LEU A 137 -25.97 3.60 27.74
C LEU A 137 -27.30 2.87 27.86
N ARG A 138 -27.30 1.71 28.49
CA ARG A 138 -28.50 1.15 29.10
C ARG A 138 -28.67 1.75 30.49
N ARG A 139 -29.81 2.41 30.68
CA ARG A 139 -30.38 2.68 32.02
C ARG A 139 -30.90 1.40 32.64
#